data_103100887cfba41492ac4a40065fab12
#
_entry.id   103100887cfba41492ac4a40065fab12
#
_cell.length_a   1.000
_cell.length_b   1.000
_cell.length_c   1.000
_cell.angle_alpha   90.00
_cell.angle_beta   90.00
_cell.angle_gamma   90.00
#
_symmetry.space_group_name_H-M   'P 1'
#
loop_
_entity.id
_entity.type
_entity.pdbx_description
1 polymer ?
#
loop_
_entity_poly.entity_id
_entity_poly.type
_entity_poly.pdbx_seq_one_letter_code
_entity_poly.pdbx_strand_id
1 'polypeptide(L)'
;MPLNITQNLYNVAKQRMRERQIKINLLNYEYQTVDEIQGYVISGNINCDSNNDQRRSCSITLVLKENADFEIKSGGRIWLDRYVQIYIGEYNILAKDWEWVNLGIYLINTPTWNYDASTNSLSFEGLDLMARLNGTRNGYISDMPTTIPQGSNVRNAMINVLKLVGITKYVLEELPYALPYDIQVDVGDSVYSLLSQLRDVDATMEIFFDVNGVFRYQKIPSGHNEPSLLDDDVWDNIVTSESITSDFESVKNVVRVFGKSLDPTYYPSAITQSGNTYTLTIADYPTSFDNDTSFTVGWTASTAVASPYIKVNDNNALPLVNEDGTAAVLDRNNQYYVARYQNGKFIYLGYQQIYGEAKDDNPQSPYYVGSTIGEIAIPLSGGEYDNIYTNDLARQRAKYELYLRTRMNDSVSLTCVPIWWLDVNIVVSYTPKDSTVPKQYLVKSFSADIQESGSMNISMIAYYPQYESF
;
A
#
# COMPACT_ATOMS: atom_id res chain seq x y z
N MET A 1 -3.23 11.84 5.52
CA MET A 1 -3.51 13.26 5.94
C MET A 1 -2.75 13.51 7.22
N PRO A 2 -2.08 14.66 7.38
CA PRO A 2 -1.55 15.00 8.69
C PRO A 2 -2.69 14.94 9.70
N LEU A 3 -2.38 14.52 10.93
CA LEU A 3 -3.35 14.56 12.02
C LEU A 3 -3.78 16.02 12.20
N ASN A 4 -5.05 16.24 12.51
CA ASN A 4 -5.61 17.62 12.61
C ASN A 4 -4.72 18.52 13.45
N ILE A 5 -4.07 19.48 12.81
CA ILE A 5 -3.23 20.46 13.47
C ILE A 5 -4.11 21.60 13.94
N THR A 6 -4.07 21.89 15.24
CA THR A 6 -4.61 23.14 15.77
C THR A 6 -3.53 24.22 15.70
N GLN A 7 -3.93 25.48 15.58
CA GLN A 7 -2.97 26.60 15.66
C GLN A 7 -2.17 26.59 16.98
N ASN A 8 -2.80 26.13 18.06
CA ASN A 8 -2.16 25.99 19.34
C ASN A 8 -1.04 24.95 19.33
N LEU A 9 -1.30 23.78 18.74
CA LEU A 9 -0.31 22.71 18.61
C LEU A 9 0.88 23.17 17.71
N TYR A 10 0.58 23.89 16.62
CA TYR A 10 1.62 24.51 15.80
C TYR A 10 2.48 25.52 16.60
N ASN A 11 1.85 26.32 17.48
CA ASN A 11 2.58 27.25 18.31
C ASN A 11 3.50 26.54 19.32
N VAL A 12 3.12 25.35 19.79
CA VAL A 12 3.98 24.52 20.66
C VAL A 12 5.25 24.11 19.92
N ALA A 13 5.17 23.82 18.61
CA ALA A 13 6.35 23.47 17.81
C ALA A 13 7.40 24.59 17.79
N LYS A 14 6.99 25.85 17.94
CA LYS A 14 7.87 27.02 17.99
C LYS A 14 8.48 27.28 19.38
N GLN A 15 8.05 26.56 20.39
CA GLN A 15 8.58 26.75 21.76
C GLN A 15 9.96 26.10 21.89
N ARG A 16 10.87 26.78 22.59
CA ARG A 16 12.21 26.28 22.91
C ARG A 16 12.21 25.21 24.01
N MET A 17 11.23 25.26 24.89
CA MET A 17 11.04 24.30 25.97
C MET A 17 9.68 23.64 25.79
N ARG A 18 9.63 22.32 25.88
CA ARG A 18 8.41 21.53 25.75
C ARG A 18 8.29 20.61 26.94
N GLU A 19 7.22 20.77 27.70
CA GLU A 19 6.81 19.81 28.72
C GLU A 19 5.86 18.81 28.10
N ARG A 20 6.05 17.52 28.41
CA ARG A 20 5.26 16.42 27.85
C ARG A 20 4.58 15.62 28.93
N GLN A 21 3.39 15.16 28.62
CA GLN A 21 2.66 14.18 29.40
C GLN A 21 2.12 13.09 28.49
N ILE A 22 2.01 11.88 29.04
CA ILE A 22 1.49 10.74 28.32
C ILE A 22 0.25 10.24 29.05
N LYS A 23 -0.81 10.05 28.26
CA LYS A 23 -2.05 9.44 28.73
C LYS A 23 -2.33 8.17 27.94
N ILE A 24 -2.57 7.07 28.65
CA ILE A 24 -2.87 5.77 28.05
C ILE A 24 -4.24 5.34 28.55
N ASN A 25 -5.21 5.33 27.64
CA ASN A 25 -6.54 4.84 27.92
C ASN A 25 -6.61 3.34 27.58
N LEU A 26 -7.22 2.56 28.48
CA LEU A 26 -7.63 1.19 28.17
C LEU A 26 -9.01 1.22 27.52
N LEU A 27 -9.14 0.54 26.39
CA LEU A 27 -10.38 0.46 25.64
C LEU A 27 -10.92 -0.97 25.64
N ASN A 28 -12.26 -1.08 25.56
CA ASN A 28 -12.93 -2.34 25.25
C ASN A 28 -12.92 -2.64 23.73
N TYR A 29 -13.53 -3.74 23.35
CA TYR A 29 -13.63 -4.19 21.96
C TYR A 29 -14.34 -3.19 21.03
N GLU A 30 -15.20 -2.33 21.57
CA GLU A 30 -15.93 -1.29 20.84
C GLU A 30 -15.18 0.05 20.79
N TYR A 31 -13.93 0.08 21.28
CA TYR A 31 -13.07 1.26 21.41
C TYR A 31 -13.61 2.32 22.38
N GLN A 32 -14.37 1.89 23.39
CA GLN A 32 -14.81 2.77 24.48
C GLN A 32 -13.79 2.70 25.62
N THR A 33 -13.45 3.85 26.17
CA THR A 33 -12.56 3.94 27.33
C THR A 33 -13.22 3.30 28.54
N VAL A 34 -12.58 2.27 29.08
CA VAL A 34 -13.03 1.57 30.29
C VAL A 34 -12.17 1.89 31.49
N ASP A 35 -10.93 2.32 31.27
CA ASP A 35 -10.00 2.67 32.33
C ASP A 35 -8.85 3.51 31.78
N GLU A 36 -8.01 4.04 32.68
CA GLU A 36 -6.78 4.77 32.36
C GLU A 36 -5.61 4.14 33.10
N ILE A 37 -4.49 3.90 32.39
CA ILE A 37 -3.25 3.44 33.03
C ILE A 37 -2.59 4.65 33.68
N GLN A 38 -2.64 4.67 35.02
CA GLN A 38 -1.97 5.68 35.84
C GLN A 38 -0.58 5.15 36.21
N GLY A 39 0.40 5.56 35.48
CA GLY A 39 1.81 5.21 35.74
C GLY A 39 2.72 6.28 35.17
N TYR A 40 3.97 6.23 35.55
CA TYR A 40 4.98 7.03 34.88
C TYR A 40 5.55 6.21 33.73
N VAL A 41 5.46 6.75 32.53
CA VAL A 41 6.15 6.18 31.36
C VAL A 41 7.65 6.38 31.59
N ILE A 42 8.40 5.30 31.69
CA ILE A 42 9.86 5.36 31.81
C ILE A 42 10.47 5.52 30.42
N SER A 43 9.95 4.75 29.47
CA SER A 43 10.40 4.75 28.08
C SER A 43 9.26 4.31 27.17
N GLY A 44 9.36 4.66 25.93
CA GLY A 44 8.42 4.23 24.90
C GLY A 44 8.81 4.81 23.56
N ASN A 45 8.33 4.13 22.54
CA ASN A 45 8.57 4.51 21.16
C ASN A 45 7.30 4.26 20.34
N ILE A 46 7.00 5.17 19.44
CA ILE A 46 5.96 5.03 18.42
C ILE A 46 6.63 4.96 17.07
N ASN A 47 6.34 3.91 16.31
CA ASN A 47 6.80 3.74 14.95
C ASN A 47 5.63 3.84 13.98
N CYS A 48 5.88 4.44 12.84
CA CYS A 48 4.95 4.44 11.72
C CYS A 48 5.73 4.26 10.42
N ASP A 49 5.32 3.28 9.59
CA ASP A 49 5.99 2.97 8.32
C ASP A 49 4.93 2.64 7.27
N SER A 50 4.93 3.39 6.17
CA SER A 50 3.98 3.21 5.07
C SER A 50 4.21 1.94 4.25
N ASN A 51 5.37 1.30 4.39
CA ASN A 51 5.72 0.10 3.63
C ASN A 51 5.30 -1.19 4.36
N ASN A 52 4.86 -1.08 5.61
CA ASN A 52 4.43 -2.21 6.42
C ASN A 52 2.91 -2.36 6.43
N ASP A 53 2.44 -3.61 6.42
CA ASP A 53 1.01 -3.93 6.60
C ASP A 53 0.48 -3.34 7.89
N GLN A 54 1.19 -3.59 8.98
CA GLN A 54 0.96 -2.96 10.28
C GLN A 54 1.67 -1.61 10.29
N ARG A 55 0.96 -0.59 9.81
CA ARG A 55 1.53 0.76 9.63
C ARG A 55 2.11 1.33 10.92
N ARG A 56 1.47 1.07 12.06
CA ARG A 56 1.86 1.63 13.36
C ARG A 56 2.19 0.54 14.36
N SER A 57 3.17 0.80 15.18
CA SER A 57 3.48 -0.01 16.35
C SER A 57 3.97 0.87 17.49
N CYS A 58 3.90 0.37 18.70
CA CYS A 58 4.48 1.04 19.85
C CYS A 58 5.16 0.04 20.78
N SER A 59 6.10 0.53 21.56
CA SER A 59 6.61 -0.13 22.76
C SER A 59 6.50 0.81 23.93
N ILE A 60 5.98 0.34 25.08
CA ILE A 60 5.73 1.17 26.25
C ILE A 60 6.26 0.42 27.50
N THR A 61 6.99 1.13 28.32
CA THR A 61 7.37 0.67 29.65
C THR A 61 6.92 1.68 30.70
N LEU A 62 6.16 1.18 31.67
CA LEU A 62 5.55 1.95 32.75
C LEU A 62 6.15 1.53 34.09
N VAL A 63 6.40 2.47 35.00
CA VAL A 63 6.57 2.19 36.43
C VAL A 63 5.17 2.14 37.07
N LEU A 64 4.88 1.03 37.71
CA LEU A 64 3.62 0.87 38.42
C LEU A 64 3.74 1.43 39.84
N LYS A 65 2.72 2.18 40.26
CA LYS A 65 2.58 2.58 41.65
C LYS A 65 2.28 1.37 42.52
N GLU A 66 2.69 1.38 43.79
CA GLU A 66 2.28 0.38 44.76
C GLU A 66 0.76 0.20 44.74
N ASN A 67 0.29 -1.04 44.74
CA ASN A 67 -1.14 -1.44 44.68
C ASN A 67 -1.86 -1.27 43.32
N ALA A 68 -1.16 -1.09 42.22
CA ALA A 68 -1.79 -1.18 40.92
C ALA A 68 -2.12 -2.65 40.59
N ASP A 69 -3.41 -2.96 40.43
CA ASP A 69 -3.85 -4.31 40.01
C ASP A 69 -3.67 -4.46 38.49
N PHE A 70 -2.49 -4.91 38.07
CA PHE A 70 -2.12 -5.18 36.68
C PHE A 70 -1.87 -6.67 36.42
N GLU A 71 -2.52 -7.54 37.21
CA GLU A 71 -2.42 -8.97 36.96
C GLU A 71 -2.90 -9.30 35.53
N ILE A 72 -2.03 -10.02 34.81
CA ILE A 72 -2.33 -10.48 33.44
C ILE A 72 -3.22 -11.71 33.54
N LYS A 73 -4.54 -11.48 33.54
CA LYS A 73 -5.56 -12.53 33.65
C LYS A 73 -6.85 -12.18 32.94
N SER A 74 -7.68 -13.17 32.67
CA SER A 74 -9.02 -12.97 32.11
C SER A 74 -9.85 -12.03 32.99
N GLY A 75 -10.47 -11.02 32.38
CA GLY A 75 -11.20 -9.98 33.06
C GLY A 75 -10.36 -8.93 33.76
N GLY A 76 -9.02 -9.06 33.72
CA GLY A 76 -8.08 -8.06 34.23
C GLY A 76 -7.97 -6.82 33.33
N ARG A 77 -7.17 -5.85 33.79
CA ARG A 77 -6.91 -4.61 33.03
C ARG A 77 -6.09 -4.88 31.77
N ILE A 78 -5.16 -5.84 31.84
CA ILE A 78 -4.32 -6.29 30.73
C ILE A 78 -4.75 -7.67 30.32
N TRP A 79 -5.48 -7.74 29.21
CA TRP A 79 -5.97 -9.01 28.64
C TRP A 79 -6.18 -8.92 27.14
N LEU A 80 -6.49 -10.05 26.50
CA LEU A 80 -6.64 -10.19 25.05
C LEU A 80 -7.77 -9.35 24.43
N ASP A 81 -8.77 -8.97 25.22
CA ASP A 81 -9.92 -8.16 24.80
C ASP A 81 -9.75 -6.66 25.05
N ARG A 82 -8.54 -6.24 25.41
CA ARG A 82 -8.22 -4.84 25.71
C ARG A 82 -7.34 -4.24 24.61
N TYR A 83 -7.62 -2.96 24.34
CA TYR A 83 -6.77 -2.13 23.49
C TYR A 83 -6.22 -0.98 24.31
N VAL A 84 -5.15 -0.41 23.87
CA VAL A 84 -4.59 0.82 24.41
C VAL A 84 -4.69 1.93 23.39
N GLN A 85 -5.11 3.10 23.84
CA GLN A 85 -5.06 4.33 23.06
C GLN A 85 -4.08 5.28 23.72
N ILE A 86 -3.11 5.73 22.95
CA ILE A 86 -1.99 6.52 23.46
C ILE A 86 -2.19 7.97 23.04
N TYR A 87 -2.14 8.85 24.01
CA TYR A 87 -2.13 10.30 23.79
C TYR A 87 -0.84 10.89 24.32
N ILE A 88 -0.32 11.85 23.60
CA ILE A 88 0.74 12.72 24.08
C ILE A 88 0.19 14.14 24.21
N GLY A 89 0.48 14.76 25.34
CA GLY A 89 0.17 16.16 25.61
C GLY A 89 1.46 16.97 25.61
N GLU A 90 1.46 18.10 24.96
CA GLU A 90 2.50 19.11 25.06
C GLU A 90 1.91 20.40 25.65
N TYR A 91 2.63 21.01 26.61
CA TYR A 91 2.15 22.21 27.28
C TYR A 91 2.35 23.46 26.42
N ASN A 92 1.26 24.13 26.11
CA ASN A 92 1.29 25.40 25.39
C ASN A 92 1.43 26.57 26.42
N ILE A 93 2.62 27.15 26.46
CA ILE A 93 2.96 28.22 27.38
C ILE A 93 2.06 29.48 27.17
N LEU A 94 1.69 29.76 25.92
CA LEU A 94 0.87 30.91 25.57
C LEU A 94 -0.59 30.71 25.95
N ALA A 95 -1.12 29.52 25.65
CA ALA A 95 -2.50 29.16 26.00
C ALA A 95 -2.66 28.76 27.48
N LYS A 96 -1.56 28.41 28.17
CA LYS A 96 -1.50 27.86 29.53
C LYS A 96 -2.34 26.59 29.68
N ASP A 97 -2.31 25.73 28.65
CA ASP A 97 -3.08 24.49 28.58
C ASP A 97 -2.32 23.42 27.87
N TRP A 98 -2.79 22.17 28.01
CA TRP A 98 -2.23 20.99 27.36
C TRP A 98 -2.88 20.75 25.99
N GLU A 99 -2.06 20.63 24.96
CA GLU A 99 -2.48 20.22 23.60
C GLU A 99 -2.27 18.71 23.43
N TRP A 100 -3.36 17.98 23.29
CA TRP A 100 -3.33 16.51 23.23
C TRP A 100 -3.42 16.00 21.81
N VAL A 101 -2.53 15.06 21.46
CA VAL A 101 -2.51 14.37 20.16
C VAL A 101 -2.74 12.88 20.39
N ASN A 102 -3.68 12.30 19.67
CA ASN A 102 -3.92 10.86 19.62
C ASN A 102 -2.87 10.20 18.71
N LEU A 103 -2.07 9.29 19.26
CA LEU A 103 -1.01 8.58 18.55
C LEU A 103 -1.45 7.22 17.99
N GLY A 104 -2.66 6.77 18.32
CA GLY A 104 -3.24 5.55 17.78
C GLY A 104 -3.87 4.63 18.81
N ILE A 105 -4.57 3.64 18.29
CA ILE A 105 -5.18 2.53 19.04
C ILE A 105 -4.40 1.26 18.68
N TYR A 106 -3.96 0.53 19.71
CA TYR A 106 -3.12 -0.65 19.55
C TYR A 106 -3.68 -1.85 20.29
N LEU A 107 -3.46 -3.04 19.74
CA LEU A 107 -3.64 -4.30 20.46
C LEU A 107 -2.43 -4.53 21.38
N ILE A 108 -2.71 -4.85 22.63
CA ILE A 108 -1.64 -5.22 23.57
C ILE A 108 -1.05 -6.56 23.12
N ASN A 109 0.27 -6.58 22.95
CA ASN A 109 1.03 -7.77 22.63
C ASN A 109 2.18 -7.95 23.62
N THR A 110 2.51 -9.21 23.94
CA THR A 110 3.63 -9.58 24.83
C THR A 110 3.74 -8.72 26.10
N PRO A 111 2.64 -8.57 26.91
CA PRO A 111 2.76 -7.83 28.15
C PRO A 111 3.68 -8.57 29.12
N THR A 112 4.66 -7.86 29.67
CA THR A 112 5.64 -8.39 30.62
C THR A 112 5.62 -7.57 31.89
N TRP A 113 5.39 -8.20 33.00
CA TRP A 113 5.50 -7.60 34.31
C TRP A 113 6.83 -7.98 34.95
N ASN A 114 7.59 -6.98 35.36
CA ASN A 114 8.86 -7.14 36.00
C ASN A 114 8.82 -6.55 37.42
N TYR A 115 9.25 -7.31 38.40
CA TYR A 115 9.38 -6.91 39.77
C TYR A 115 10.74 -7.25 40.31
N ASP A 116 11.43 -6.29 40.89
CA ASP A 116 12.61 -6.48 41.74
C ASP A 116 12.52 -5.53 42.96
N ALA A 117 13.49 -5.57 43.84
CA ALA A 117 13.49 -4.78 45.06
C ALA A 117 13.47 -3.23 44.84
N SER A 118 13.78 -2.79 43.63
CA SER A 118 13.86 -1.38 43.27
C SER A 118 12.84 -0.98 42.21
N THR A 119 12.26 -1.93 41.48
CA THR A 119 11.46 -1.63 40.29
C THR A 119 10.23 -2.52 40.22
N ASN A 120 9.06 -1.90 40.00
CA ASN A 120 7.84 -2.57 39.63
C ASN A 120 7.36 -1.94 38.30
N SER A 121 7.46 -2.69 37.21
CA SER A 121 7.22 -2.17 35.89
C SER A 121 6.38 -3.12 35.03
N LEU A 122 5.62 -2.53 34.12
CA LEU A 122 4.89 -3.23 33.06
C LEU A 122 5.39 -2.72 31.70
N SER A 123 5.85 -3.64 30.88
CA SER A 123 6.18 -3.35 29.49
C SER A 123 5.25 -4.11 28.56
N PHE A 124 4.94 -3.52 27.43
CA PHE A 124 4.19 -4.18 26.36
C PHE A 124 4.52 -3.58 24.99
N GLU A 125 4.32 -4.39 23.98
CA GLU A 125 4.27 -3.96 22.58
C GLU A 125 2.82 -3.73 22.20
N GLY A 126 2.58 -2.73 21.36
CA GLY A 126 1.28 -2.46 20.76
C GLY A 126 1.34 -2.71 19.26
N LEU A 127 0.45 -3.55 18.77
CA LEU A 127 0.30 -3.84 17.34
C LEU A 127 -0.82 -2.99 16.74
N ASP A 128 -0.65 -2.60 15.49
CA ASP A 128 -1.70 -1.98 14.69
C ASP A 128 -2.96 -2.86 14.62
N LEU A 129 -4.12 -2.24 14.46
CA LEU A 129 -5.39 -2.96 14.31
C LEU A 129 -5.42 -3.88 13.08
N MET A 130 -4.51 -3.69 12.11
CA MET A 130 -4.33 -4.61 10.98
C MET A 130 -3.96 -6.03 11.42
N ALA A 131 -3.37 -6.18 12.60
CA ALA A 131 -3.10 -7.49 13.21
C ALA A 131 -4.36 -8.35 13.41
N ARG A 132 -5.57 -7.75 13.36
CA ARG A 132 -6.85 -8.46 13.38
C ARG A 132 -7.23 -9.04 12.02
N LEU A 133 -6.57 -8.63 10.95
CA LEU A 133 -6.91 -8.95 9.56
C LEU A 133 -5.83 -9.77 8.85
N ASN A 134 -4.58 -9.69 9.29
CA ASN A 134 -3.42 -10.29 8.60
C ASN A 134 -2.95 -11.63 9.19
N GLY A 135 -3.72 -12.21 10.11
CA GLY A 135 -3.38 -13.49 10.74
C GLY A 135 -2.50 -13.37 11.99
N THR A 136 -1.94 -12.20 12.31
CA THR A 136 -1.08 -12.05 13.51
C THR A 136 -1.87 -12.29 14.82
N ARG A 137 -3.05 -11.70 14.95
CA ARG A 137 -3.95 -11.92 16.08
C ARG A 137 -5.18 -12.73 15.68
N ASN A 138 -5.72 -12.46 14.50
CA ASN A 138 -6.89 -13.09 13.89
C ASN A 138 -6.94 -12.71 12.41
N GLY A 139 -8.01 -13.07 11.71
CA GLY A 139 -8.28 -12.64 10.34
C GLY A 139 -7.95 -13.70 9.30
N TYR A 140 -7.93 -14.97 9.68
CA TYR A 140 -7.89 -16.07 8.71
C TYR A 140 -9.28 -16.37 8.16
N ILE A 141 -9.34 -16.71 6.88
CA ILE A 141 -10.54 -17.25 6.23
C ILE A 141 -10.65 -18.72 6.63
N SER A 142 -11.64 -19.03 7.47
CA SER A 142 -11.73 -20.33 8.16
C SER A 142 -12.77 -21.28 7.57
N ASP A 143 -13.68 -20.79 6.71
CA ASP A 143 -14.82 -21.61 6.29
C ASP A 143 -14.70 -22.09 4.84
N MET A 144 -15.10 -21.25 3.87
CA MET A 144 -15.07 -21.59 2.44
C MET A 144 -14.18 -20.61 1.69
N PRO A 145 -13.56 -21.03 0.58
CA PRO A 145 -12.85 -20.11 -0.30
C PRO A 145 -13.78 -18.93 -0.66
N THR A 146 -13.24 -17.73 -0.61
CA THR A 146 -13.99 -16.51 -0.91
C THR A 146 -13.66 -16.04 -2.31
N THR A 147 -14.68 -15.91 -3.16
CA THR A 147 -14.56 -15.37 -4.51
C THR A 147 -15.33 -14.07 -4.64
N ILE A 148 -14.68 -13.03 -5.14
CA ILE A 148 -15.30 -11.76 -5.53
C ILE A 148 -15.28 -11.72 -7.06
N PRO A 149 -16.46 -11.76 -7.73
CA PRO A 149 -16.52 -11.90 -9.17
C PRO A 149 -16.10 -10.61 -9.89
N GLN A 150 -15.58 -10.79 -11.11
CA GLN A 150 -15.34 -9.72 -12.08
C GLN A 150 -16.60 -8.84 -12.22
N GLY A 151 -16.43 -7.55 -12.41
CA GLY A 151 -17.52 -6.59 -12.50
C GLY A 151 -18.06 -6.10 -11.15
N SER A 152 -17.56 -6.64 -10.02
CA SER A 152 -17.91 -6.14 -8.69
C SER A 152 -17.36 -4.75 -8.48
N ASN A 153 -18.13 -3.91 -7.76
CA ASN A 153 -17.63 -2.62 -7.29
C ASN A 153 -16.64 -2.85 -6.15
N VAL A 154 -15.41 -2.32 -6.27
CA VAL A 154 -14.30 -2.53 -5.34
C VAL A 154 -14.64 -2.08 -3.91
N ARG A 155 -15.24 -0.88 -3.77
CA ARG A 155 -15.62 -0.33 -2.47
C ARG A 155 -16.68 -1.21 -1.78
N ASN A 156 -17.70 -1.67 -2.51
CA ASN A 156 -18.73 -2.55 -1.98
C ASN A 156 -18.16 -3.92 -1.59
N ALA A 157 -17.23 -4.45 -2.37
CA ALA A 157 -16.51 -5.68 -2.04
C ALA A 157 -15.74 -5.52 -0.73
N MET A 158 -14.97 -4.45 -0.56
CA MET A 158 -14.27 -4.15 0.69
C MET A 158 -15.22 -4.02 1.87
N ILE A 159 -16.37 -3.35 1.72
CA ILE A 159 -17.39 -3.23 2.78
C ILE A 159 -17.87 -4.60 3.22
N ASN A 160 -18.13 -5.49 2.27
CA ASN A 160 -18.59 -6.84 2.59
C ASN A 160 -17.53 -7.65 3.35
N VAL A 161 -16.27 -7.57 2.91
CA VAL A 161 -15.13 -8.22 3.57
C VAL A 161 -14.95 -7.69 5.00
N LEU A 162 -14.98 -6.37 5.20
CA LEU A 162 -14.84 -5.75 6.52
C LEU A 162 -15.98 -6.15 7.47
N LYS A 163 -17.21 -6.28 6.96
CA LYS A 163 -18.35 -6.73 7.75
C LYS A 163 -18.20 -8.18 8.23
N LEU A 164 -17.62 -9.08 7.41
CA LEU A 164 -17.38 -10.48 7.80
C LEU A 164 -16.50 -10.57 9.06
N VAL A 165 -15.55 -9.66 9.23
CA VAL A 165 -14.64 -9.64 10.39
C VAL A 165 -15.04 -8.63 11.47
N GLY A 166 -16.28 -8.08 11.38
CA GLY A 166 -16.83 -7.17 12.38
C GLY A 166 -16.21 -5.77 12.41
N ILE A 167 -15.57 -5.33 11.33
CA ILE A 167 -15.09 -3.96 11.18
C ILE A 167 -16.23 -3.08 10.66
N THR A 168 -16.70 -2.16 11.50
CA THR A 168 -17.83 -1.28 11.19
C THR A 168 -17.44 0.18 10.99
N LYS A 169 -16.23 0.57 11.40
CA LYS A 169 -15.70 1.91 11.25
C LYS A 169 -14.74 1.97 10.06
N TYR A 170 -15.18 2.52 8.96
CA TYR A 170 -14.36 2.64 7.74
C TYR A 170 -14.70 3.90 6.95
N VAL A 171 -13.72 4.39 6.19
CA VAL A 171 -13.86 5.41 5.15
C VAL A 171 -13.14 4.90 3.92
N LEU A 172 -13.91 4.67 2.85
CA LEU A 172 -13.42 4.04 1.63
C LEU A 172 -13.72 4.96 0.44
N GLU A 173 -12.71 5.32 -0.31
CA GLU A 173 -12.86 6.00 -1.60
C GLU A 173 -13.47 5.06 -2.63
N GLU A 174 -14.14 5.63 -3.61
CA GLU A 174 -14.76 4.87 -4.70
C GLU A 174 -13.89 4.96 -5.95
N LEU A 175 -13.64 3.81 -6.58
CA LEU A 175 -12.97 3.78 -7.87
C LEU A 175 -14.02 3.97 -8.99
N PRO A 176 -13.64 4.65 -10.09
CA PRO A 176 -14.54 4.90 -11.22
C PRO A 176 -14.80 3.67 -12.09
N TYR A 177 -14.18 2.54 -11.78
CA TYR A 177 -14.29 1.29 -12.53
C TYR A 177 -14.53 0.10 -11.60
N ALA A 178 -15.06 -0.97 -12.18
CA ALA A 178 -15.33 -2.22 -11.49
C ALA A 178 -14.10 -3.14 -11.50
N LEU A 179 -14.14 -4.22 -10.71
CA LEU A 179 -13.11 -5.26 -10.71
C LEU A 179 -12.91 -5.82 -12.13
N PRO A 180 -11.69 -5.81 -12.65
CA PRO A 180 -11.41 -6.31 -14.01
C PRO A 180 -11.29 -7.83 -14.09
N TYR A 181 -11.31 -8.56 -12.95
CA TYR A 181 -11.11 -10.00 -12.84
C TYR A 181 -11.72 -10.54 -11.55
N ASP A 182 -11.84 -11.88 -11.47
CA ASP A 182 -12.25 -12.55 -10.24
C ASP A 182 -11.11 -12.55 -9.23
N ILE A 183 -11.38 -12.14 -8.01
CA ILE A 183 -10.46 -12.29 -6.88
C ILE A 183 -10.89 -13.50 -6.08
N GLN A 184 -9.97 -14.45 -5.90
CA GLN A 184 -10.18 -15.64 -5.10
C GLN A 184 -9.10 -15.79 -4.06
N VAL A 185 -9.50 -16.11 -2.84
CA VAL A 185 -8.61 -16.48 -1.74
C VAL A 185 -9.05 -17.81 -1.15
N ASP A 186 -8.08 -18.59 -0.70
CA ASP A 186 -8.30 -19.92 -0.19
C ASP A 186 -8.54 -19.93 1.34
N VAL A 187 -9.00 -21.07 1.83
CA VAL A 187 -9.08 -21.31 3.29
C VAL A 187 -7.68 -21.30 3.88
N GLY A 188 -7.52 -20.53 4.94
CA GLY A 188 -6.22 -20.30 5.58
C GLY A 188 -5.50 -19.02 5.14
N ASP A 189 -5.95 -18.39 4.06
CA ASP A 189 -5.50 -17.05 3.70
C ASP A 189 -6.00 -16.02 4.70
N SER A 190 -5.33 -14.87 4.76
CA SER A 190 -5.78 -13.79 5.61
C SER A 190 -6.80 -12.89 4.90
N VAL A 191 -7.67 -12.28 5.68
CA VAL A 191 -8.58 -11.22 5.20
C VAL A 191 -7.80 -10.05 4.62
N TYR A 192 -6.62 -9.77 5.17
CA TYR A 192 -5.71 -8.76 4.64
C TYR A 192 -5.25 -9.10 3.21
N SER A 193 -4.97 -10.39 2.93
CA SER A 193 -4.62 -10.82 1.57
C SER A 193 -5.73 -10.47 0.56
N LEU A 194 -7.00 -10.68 0.94
CA LEU A 194 -8.14 -10.31 0.10
C LEU A 194 -8.27 -8.78 -0.06
N LEU A 195 -8.12 -8.03 1.03
CA LEU A 195 -8.17 -6.57 0.99
C LEU A 195 -7.00 -5.96 0.22
N SER A 196 -5.81 -6.56 0.28
CA SER A 196 -4.65 -6.10 -0.50
C SER A 196 -4.84 -6.35 -2.00
N GLN A 197 -5.41 -7.48 -2.40
CA GLN A 197 -5.76 -7.72 -3.80
C GLN A 197 -6.80 -6.71 -4.32
N LEU A 198 -7.78 -6.33 -3.49
CA LEU A 198 -8.73 -5.25 -3.83
C LEU A 198 -8.06 -3.88 -3.91
N ARG A 199 -7.08 -3.59 -3.05
CA ARG A 199 -6.28 -2.37 -3.13
C ARG A 199 -5.46 -2.32 -4.42
N ASP A 200 -4.81 -3.42 -4.78
CA ASP A 200 -3.87 -3.52 -5.90
C ASP A 200 -4.54 -3.38 -7.29
N VAL A 201 -5.88 -3.36 -7.33
CA VAL A 201 -6.64 -2.97 -8.54
C VAL A 201 -6.22 -1.58 -9.01
N ASP A 202 -5.90 -0.67 -8.07
CA ASP A 202 -5.29 0.62 -8.35
C ASP A 202 -4.02 0.81 -7.50
N ALA A 203 -2.86 0.80 -8.16
CA ALA A 203 -1.56 0.91 -7.51
C ALA A 203 -1.34 2.24 -6.75
N THR A 204 -2.19 3.23 -6.96
CA THR A 204 -2.12 4.52 -6.26
C THR A 204 -2.86 4.53 -4.93
N MET A 205 -3.52 3.43 -4.58
CA MET A 205 -4.33 3.32 -3.38
C MET A 205 -3.57 2.67 -2.22
N GLU A 206 -3.97 3.01 -1.01
CA GLU A 206 -3.46 2.42 0.23
C GLU A 206 -4.60 1.98 1.16
N ILE A 207 -4.33 0.99 1.99
CA ILE A 207 -5.22 0.54 3.08
C ILE A 207 -4.48 0.59 4.41
N PHE A 208 -5.14 1.09 5.45
CA PHE A 208 -4.57 1.15 6.79
C PHE A 208 -5.65 1.49 7.83
N PHE A 209 -5.32 1.34 9.11
CA PHE A 209 -6.11 1.92 10.19
C PHE A 209 -5.54 3.28 10.59
N ASP A 210 -6.39 4.31 10.70
CA ASP A 210 -5.97 5.61 11.23
C ASP A 210 -5.86 5.59 12.77
N VAL A 211 -5.38 6.69 13.34
CA VAL A 211 -5.18 6.81 14.81
C VAL A 211 -6.47 6.67 15.62
N ASN A 212 -7.63 6.80 15.00
CA ASN A 212 -8.94 6.65 15.64
C ASN A 212 -9.53 5.24 15.46
N GLY A 213 -8.76 4.32 14.89
CA GLY A 213 -9.21 2.96 14.61
C GLY A 213 -10.22 2.86 13.46
N VAL A 214 -10.21 3.81 12.54
CA VAL A 214 -11.03 3.78 11.33
C VAL A 214 -10.23 3.16 10.20
N PHE A 215 -10.77 2.11 9.56
CA PHE A 215 -10.14 1.51 8.37
C PHE A 215 -10.28 2.48 7.20
N ARG A 216 -9.14 2.77 6.54
CA ARG A 216 -9.05 3.67 5.41
C ARG A 216 -8.70 2.94 4.13
N TYR A 217 -9.37 3.30 3.05
CA TYR A 217 -8.98 3.02 1.68
C TYR A 217 -8.98 4.35 0.94
N GLN A 218 -7.82 4.83 0.58
CA GLN A 218 -7.64 6.17 0.03
C GLN A 218 -6.47 6.22 -0.95
N LYS A 219 -6.46 7.27 -1.78
CA LYS A 219 -5.35 7.53 -2.70
C LYS A 219 -4.13 8.06 -1.94
N ILE A 220 -2.95 7.53 -2.28
CA ILE A 220 -1.67 8.10 -1.85
C ILE A 220 -1.51 9.47 -2.54
N PRO A 221 -1.09 10.54 -1.84
CA PRO A 221 -0.90 11.85 -2.45
C PRO A 221 0.01 11.78 -3.68
N SER A 222 -0.48 12.25 -4.84
CA SER A 222 0.19 12.13 -6.14
C SER A 222 0.63 13.44 -6.75
N GLY A 223 0.71 14.53 -5.97
CA GLY A 223 1.38 15.67 -6.51
C GLY A 223 0.69 16.98 -6.63
N HIS A 224 -0.36 17.22 -5.94
CA HIS A 224 -0.92 18.55 -5.88
C HIS A 224 -0.53 19.26 -4.58
N ASN A 225 -0.32 20.58 -4.67
CA ASN A 225 0.07 21.52 -3.63
C ASN A 225 -0.48 21.17 -2.24
N GLU A 226 0.19 20.25 -1.56
CA GLU A 226 -0.08 20.04 -0.15
C GLU A 226 0.52 21.21 0.63
N PRO A 227 -0.19 21.76 1.61
CA PRO A 227 0.35 22.84 2.42
C PRO A 227 1.59 22.36 3.17
N SER A 228 2.56 23.24 3.35
CA SER A 228 3.73 22.93 4.17
C SER A 228 3.30 22.50 5.57
N LEU A 229 3.88 21.40 6.06
CA LEU A 229 3.63 20.91 7.42
C LEU A 229 4.15 21.89 8.48
N LEU A 230 5.30 22.48 8.22
CA LEU A 230 6.01 23.43 9.05
C LEU A 230 6.68 24.49 8.18
N ASP A 231 6.79 25.70 8.70
CA ASP A 231 7.61 26.75 8.09
C ASP A 231 9.11 26.44 8.25
N ASP A 232 9.95 26.97 7.35
CA ASP A 232 11.40 26.74 7.36
C ASP A 232 12.06 27.13 8.68
N ASP A 233 11.63 28.25 9.30
CA ASP A 233 12.14 28.68 10.59
C ASP A 233 11.81 27.70 11.73
N VAL A 234 10.73 26.96 11.62
CA VAL A 234 10.39 25.90 12.59
C VAL A 234 11.26 24.68 12.36
N TRP A 235 11.43 24.24 11.10
CA TRP A 235 12.33 23.16 10.75
C TRP A 235 13.75 23.43 11.27
N ASP A 236 14.26 24.63 11.03
CA ASP A 236 15.60 25.04 11.47
C ASP A 236 15.81 24.93 12.99
N ASN A 237 14.76 25.18 13.75
CA ASN A 237 14.84 25.12 15.21
C ASN A 237 14.71 23.71 15.78
N ILE A 238 14.08 22.75 15.08
CA ILE A 238 13.80 21.41 15.62
C ILE A 238 14.70 20.34 15.06
N VAL A 239 15.26 20.50 13.84
CA VAL A 239 16.16 19.50 13.22
C VAL A 239 17.53 19.56 13.88
N THR A 240 17.96 18.45 14.44
CA THR A 240 19.24 18.29 15.12
C THR A 240 20.29 17.58 14.26
N SER A 241 19.84 16.75 13.33
CA SER A 241 20.71 16.03 12.40
C SER A 241 19.97 15.76 11.09
N GLU A 242 20.71 15.82 10.00
CA GLU A 242 20.26 15.54 8.65
C GLU A 242 21.26 14.64 7.94
N SER A 243 20.74 13.70 7.17
CA SER A 243 21.53 12.89 6.23
C SER A 243 20.75 12.78 4.93
N ILE A 244 21.40 13.13 3.82
CA ILE A 244 20.85 13.02 2.47
C ILE A 244 21.62 11.94 1.73
N THR A 245 20.92 10.99 1.17
CA THR A 245 21.50 9.91 0.37
C THR A 245 20.86 9.94 -1.01
N SER A 246 21.67 10.07 -2.04
CA SER A 246 21.25 9.96 -3.44
C SER A 246 21.52 8.54 -3.92
N ASP A 247 20.46 7.81 -4.23
CA ASP A 247 20.57 6.43 -4.68
C ASP A 247 20.49 6.35 -6.21
N PHE A 248 21.64 6.16 -6.85
CA PHE A 248 21.71 5.95 -8.28
C PHE A 248 21.30 4.54 -8.72
N GLU A 249 21.39 3.55 -7.84
CA GLU A 249 21.08 2.16 -8.15
C GLU A 249 19.57 1.96 -8.33
N SER A 250 18.77 2.69 -7.59
CA SER A 250 17.30 2.64 -7.69
C SER A 250 16.76 3.29 -8.96
N VAL A 251 17.54 4.13 -9.65
CA VAL A 251 17.10 4.80 -10.87
C VAL A 251 16.88 3.77 -11.99
N LYS A 252 15.66 3.74 -12.53
CA LYS A 252 15.28 2.92 -13.68
C LYS A 252 14.47 3.78 -14.64
N ASN A 253 14.82 3.77 -15.90
CA ASN A 253 14.12 4.53 -16.94
C ASN A 253 13.33 3.65 -17.91
N VAL A 254 13.33 2.33 -17.66
CA VAL A 254 12.46 1.35 -18.31
C VAL A 254 11.94 0.40 -17.26
N VAL A 255 10.64 0.26 -17.19
CA VAL A 255 9.97 -0.69 -16.28
C VAL A 255 9.15 -1.67 -17.09
N ARG A 256 9.35 -2.96 -16.83
CA ARG A 256 8.60 -4.05 -17.44
C ARG A 256 7.86 -4.81 -16.35
N VAL A 257 6.55 -4.73 -16.36
CA VAL A 257 5.69 -5.45 -15.42
C VAL A 257 5.18 -6.72 -16.07
N PHE A 258 5.41 -7.82 -15.39
CA PHE A 258 4.90 -9.15 -15.76
C PHE A 258 3.84 -9.53 -14.74
N GLY A 259 2.58 -9.53 -15.19
CA GLY A 259 1.44 -9.91 -14.38
C GLY A 259 1.20 -11.42 -14.35
N LYS A 260 -0.05 -11.82 -14.18
CA LYS A 260 -0.45 -13.23 -14.09
C LYS A 260 0.02 -14.04 -15.28
N SER A 261 0.56 -15.23 -15.02
CA SER A 261 0.81 -16.24 -16.06
C SER A 261 -0.53 -16.75 -16.60
N LEU A 262 -0.63 -16.81 -17.92
CA LEU A 262 -1.81 -17.30 -18.62
C LEU A 262 -1.57 -18.75 -19.03
N ASP A 263 -2.22 -19.66 -18.35
CA ASP A 263 -2.24 -21.08 -18.71
C ASP A 263 -3.45 -21.36 -19.59
N PRO A 264 -3.27 -21.51 -20.92
CA PRO A 264 -4.39 -21.75 -21.81
C PRO A 264 -5.04 -23.10 -21.55
N THR A 265 -6.37 -23.15 -21.70
CA THR A 265 -7.12 -24.40 -21.60
C THR A 265 -6.76 -25.37 -22.75
N TYR A 266 -6.48 -24.84 -23.93
CA TYR A 266 -6.19 -25.61 -25.12
C TYR A 266 -4.88 -25.19 -25.77
N TYR A 267 -4.11 -26.21 -26.19
CA TYR A 267 -2.85 -26.07 -26.91
C TYR A 267 -2.96 -26.71 -28.31
N PRO A 268 -2.60 -26.01 -29.37
CA PRO A 268 -2.61 -26.61 -30.71
C PRO A 268 -1.48 -27.63 -30.87
N SER A 269 -1.82 -28.77 -31.47
CA SER A 269 -0.84 -29.75 -31.92
C SER A 269 -0.16 -29.35 -33.24
N ALA A 270 -0.82 -28.50 -34.03
CA ALA A 270 -0.26 -27.92 -35.26
C ALA A 270 -0.79 -26.51 -35.48
N ILE A 271 0.03 -25.65 -36.08
CA ILE A 271 -0.29 -24.27 -36.40
C ILE A 271 0.08 -24.00 -37.84
N THR A 272 -0.85 -23.46 -38.61
CA THR A 272 -0.57 -22.97 -39.98
C THR A 272 -1.06 -21.54 -40.11
N GLN A 273 -0.41 -20.74 -40.96
CA GLN A 273 -0.76 -19.36 -41.21
C GLN A 273 -0.99 -19.12 -42.67
N SER A 274 -2.09 -18.44 -42.99
CA SER A 274 -2.39 -17.97 -44.34
C SER A 274 -2.88 -16.54 -44.28
N GLY A 275 -2.07 -15.59 -44.75
CA GLY A 275 -2.33 -14.18 -44.62
C GLY A 275 -2.42 -13.76 -43.14
N ASN A 276 -3.56 -13.18 -42.72
CA ASN A 276 -3.81 -12.81 -41.36
C ASN A 276 -4.56 -13.86 -40.51
N THR A 277 -4.77 -15.07 -41.07
CA THR A 277 -5.50 -16.15 -40.41
C THR A 277 -4.54 -17.22 -39.90
N TYR A 278 -4.60 -17.49 -38.58
CA TYR A 278 -3.96 -18.62 -37.94
C TYR A 278 -4.94 -19.79 -37.85
N THR A 279 -4.57 -20.93 -38.39
CA THR A 279 -5.34 -22.18 -38.25
C THR A 279 -4.65 -23.05 -37.20
N LEU A 280 -5.37 -23.35 -36.13
CA LEU A 280 -4.91 -24.11 -34.97
C LEU A 280 -5.58 -25.46 -34.97
N THR A 281 -4.79 -26.54 -34.98
CA THR A 281 -5.30 -27.91 -34.83
C THR A 281 -5.28 -28.27 -33.36
N ILE A 282 -6.44 -28.42 -32.74
CA ILE A 282 -6.60 -28.68 -31.30
C ILE A 282 -7.43 -29.94 -31.11
N ALA A 283 -6.84 -30.96 -30.45
CA ALA A 283 -7.58 -32.14 -30.02
C ALA A 283 -8.56 -31.72 -28.91
N ASP A 284 -9.68 -32.41 -28.82
CA ASP A 284 -10.71 -32.16 -27.75
C ASP A 284 -11.32 -30.76 -27.72
N TYR A 285 -11.19 -30.01 -28.82
CA TYR A 285 -11.81 -28.70 -28.94
C TYR A 285 -13.35 -28.84 -28.96
N PRO A 286 -14.10 -27.99 -28.20
CA PRO A 286 -15.55 -28.07 -28.14
C PRO A 286 -16.20 -28.04 -29.53
N THR A 287 -17.19 -28.86 -29.76
CA THR A 287 -17.96 -28.91 -31.04
C THR A 287 -19.23 -28.03 -30.99
N SER A 288 -19.66 -27.59 -29.82
CA SER A 288 -20.79 -26.72 -29.65
C SER A 288 -20.48 -25.66 -28.58
N PHE A 289 -21.00 -24.46 -28.77
CA PHE A 289 -20.78 -23.32 -27.91
C PHE A 289 -22.14 -22.73 -27.53
N ASP A 290 -22.39 -22.58 -26.25
CA ASP A 290 -23.47 -21.77 -25.68
C ASP A 290 -22.96 -20.38 -25.35
N ASN A 291 -23.90 -19.48 -25.03
CA ASN A 291 -23.55 -18.07 -24.75
C ASN A 291 -22.59 -17.89 -23.55
N ASP A 292 -22.50 -18.89 -22.65
CA ASP A 292 -21.65 -18.85 -21.47
C ASP A 292 -20.31 -19.59 -21.69
N THR A 293 -20.08 -20.17 -22.88
CA THR A 293 -18.82 -20.89 -23.17
C THR A 293 -17.66 -19.93 -23.20
N SER A 294 -16.69 -20.14 -22.30
CA SER A 294 -15.44 -19.39 -22.23
C SER A 294 -14.27 -20.33 -21.98
N PHE A 295 -13.21 -20.18 -22.75
CA PHE A 295 -11.96 -20.94 -22.60
C PHE A 295 -10.81 -20.16 -23.23
N THR A 296 -9.58 -20.54 -22.95
CA THR A 296 -8.37 -19.90 -23.48
C THR A 296 -7.62 -20.81 -24.43
N VAL A 297 -7.04 -20.21 -25.47
CA VAL A 297 -6.22 -20.88 -26.47
C VAL A 297 -4.88 -20.16 -26.53
N GLY A 298 -3.78 -20.94 -26.50
CA GLY A 298 -2.45 -20.39 -26.65
C GLY A 298 -1.76 -20.95 -27.91
N TRP A 299 -1.05 -20.08 -28.62
CA TRP A 299 -0.32 -20.47 -29.83
C TRP A 299 0.90 -19.60 -30.08
N THR A 300 1.87 -20.12 -30.84
CA THR A 300 3.01 -19.31 -31.29
C THR A 300 2.71 -18.75 -32.69
N ALA A 301 2.70 -17.43 -32.80
CA ALA A 301 2.59 -16.74 -34.07
C ALA A 301 3.97 -16.63 -34.74
N SER A 302 4.10 -17.15 -35.94
CA SER A 302 5.36 -17.12 -36.69
C SER A 302 5.71 -15.72 -37.21
N THR A 303 4.69 -14.91 -37.51
CA THR A 303 4.89 -13.58 -38.04
C THR A 303 3.93 -12.57 -37.33
N ALA A 304 4.39 -11.35 -37.19
CA ALA A 304 3.55 -10.24 -36.71
C ALA A 304 2.43 -9.93 -37.72
N VAL A 305 1.19 -9.71 -37.26
CA VAL A 305 0.01 -9.52 -38.10
C VAL A 305 -0.93 -8.51 -37.46
N ALA A 306 -1.44 -7.59 -38.28
CA ALA A 306 -2.54 -6.71 -37.90
C ALA A 306 -3.89 -7.34 -38.23
N SER A 307 -4.88 -7.14 -37.35
CA SER A 307 -6.24 -7.69 -37.52
C SER A 307 -6.28 -9.20 -37.77
N PRO A 308 -5.68 -10.01 -36.88
CA PRO A 308 -5.62 -11.44 -37.08
C PRO A 308 -6.97 -12.12 -36.89
N TYR A 309 -7.10 -13.27 -37.52
CA TYR A 309 -8.21 -14.21 -37.34
C TYR A 309 -7.66 -15.56 -36.82
N ILE A 310 -8.45 -16.18 -35.97
CA ILE A 310 -8.17 -17.51 -35.44
C ILE A 310 -9.21 -18.48 -35.96
N LYS A 311 -8.74 -19.53 -36.62
CA LYS A 311 -9.53 -20.68 -37.04
C LYS A 311 -9.08 -21.90 -36.23
N VAL A 312 -10.00 -22.57 -35.57
CA VAL A 312 -9.69 -23.81 -34.86
C VAL A 312 -10.32 -24.98 -35.57
N ASN A 313 -9.51 -25.95 -35.97
CA ASN A 313 -9.87 -27.13 -36.78
C ASN A 313 -10.63 -26.67 -38.02
N ASP A 314 -11.76 -27.28 -38.32
CA ASP A 314 -12.61 -26.97 -39.47
C ASP A 314 -13.65 -25.86 -39.21
N ASN A 315 -13.62 -25.24 -38.03
CA ASN A 315 -14.56 -24.16 -37.71
C ASN A 315 -14.33 -22.89 -38.55
N ASN A 316 -15.28 -21.98 -38.52
CA ASN A 316 -15.11 -20.66 -39.12
C ASN A 316 -13.99 -19.86 -38.47
N ALA A 317 -13.27 -19.08 -39.27
CA ALA A 317 -12.31 -18.12 -38.73
C ALA A 317 -13.03 -16.98 -38.00
N LEU A 318 -12.62 -16.74 -36.75
CA LEU A 318 -13.16 -15.70 -35.89
C LEU A 318 -12.14 -14.58 -35.69
N PRO A 319 -12.57 -13.31 -35.59
CA PRO A 319 -11.65 -12.20 -35.39
C PRO A 319 -11.00 -12.27 -33.99
N LEU A 320 -9.73 -11.91 -33.91
CA LEU A 320 -9.04 -11.62 -32.66
C LEU A 320 -9.18 -10.12 -32.38
N VAL A 321 -9.78 -9.79 -31.25
CA VAL A 321 -10.07 -8.41 -30.85
C VAL A 321 -9.52 -8.12 -29.46
N ASN A 322 -9.25 -6.86 -29.20
CA ASN A 322 -8.98 -6.36 -27.84
C ASN A 322 -10.25 -6.39 -26.97
N GLU A 323 -10.15 -6.20 -25.68
CA GLU A 323 -11.31 -6.17 -24.79
C GLU A 323 -12.33 -5.08 -25.15
N ASP A 324 -11.87 -3.94 -25.67
CA ASP A 324 -12.71 -2.85 -26.18
C ASP A 324 -13.40 -3.15 -27.54
N GLY A 325 -13.13 -4.32 -28.11
CA GLY A 325 -13.67 -4.74 -29.40
C GLY A 325 -12.91 -4.25 -30.63
N THR A 326 -11.85 -3.46 -30.48
CA THR A 326 -10.98 -3.08 -31.59
C THR A 326 -10.16 -4.28 -32.08
N ALA A 327 -9.72 -4.25 -33.35
CA ALA A 327 -8.92 -5.32 -33.92
C ALA A 327 -7.56 -5.43 -33.18
N ALA A 328 -7.19 -6.62 -32.78
CA ALA A 328 -5.89 -6.86 -32.13
C ALA A 328 -4.74 -6.75 -33.13
N VAL A 329 -3.54 -6.55 -32.60
CA VAL A 329 -2.29 -6.55 -33.36
C VAL A 329 -1.33 -7.55 -32.70
N LEU A 330 -0.85 -8.52 -33.46
CA LEU A 330 0.27 -9.38 -33.07
C LEU A 330 1.54 -8.69 -33.55
N ASP A 331 2.29 -8.14 -32.63
CA ASP A 331 3.37 -7.17 -32.90
C ASP A 331 4.76 -7.80 -33.04
N ARG A 332 4.90 -9.09 -32.71
CA ARG A 332 6.20 -9.81 -32.71
C ARG A 332 6.17 -11.12 -33.50
N ASN A 333 7.26 -11.40 -34.12
CA ASN A 333 7.48 -12.70 -34.78
C ASN A 333 7.91 -13.76 -33.76
N ASN A 334 7.52 -15.02 -34.01
CA ASN A 334 7.86 -16.17 -33.18
C ASN A 334 7.52 -15.99 -31.69
N GLN A 335 6.42 -15.27 -31.42
CA GLN A 335 5.96 -14.98 -30.09
C GLN A 335 4.77 -15.87 -29.72
N TYR A 336 4.73 -16.30 -28.47
CA TYR A 336 3.59 -17.03 -27.92
C TYR A 336 2.53 -16.04 -27.47
N TYR A 337 1.27 -16.28 -27.92
CA TYR A 337 0.11 -15.46 -27.61
C TYR A 337 -1.00 -16.29 -26.97
N VAL A 338 -1.84 -15.64 -26.19
CA VAL A 338 -3.03 -16.23 -25.57
C VAL A 338 -4.26 -15.42 -25.93
N ALA A 339 -5.33 -16.10 -26.25
CA ALA A 339 -6.64 -15.50 -26.48
C ALA A 339 -7.73 -16.28 -25.74
N ARG A 340 -8.75 -15.57 -25.28
CA ARG A 340 -9.95 -16.14 -24.68
C ARG A 340 -11.08 -16.16 -25.72
N TYR A 341 -11.66 -17.34 -25.94
CA TYR A 341 -12.92 -17.43 -26.67
C TYR A 341 -14.07 -16.96 -25.78
N GLN A 342 -14.89 -16.07 -26.28
CA GLN A 342 -16.10 -15.61 -25.61
C GLN A 342 -17.07 -15.00 -26.63
N ASN A 343 -18.33 -15.39 -26.60
CA ASN A 343 -19.40 -14.81 -27.42
C ASN A 343 -19.08 -14.72 -28.94
N GLY A 344 -18.53 -15.82 -29.51
CA GLY A 344 -18.27 -15.92 -30.95
C GLY A 344 -17.07 -15.12 -31.45
N LYS A 345 -16.17 -14.68 -30.59
CA LYS A 345 -14.92 -14.01 -30.95
C LYS A 345 -13.78 -14.45 -30.03
N PHE A 346 -12.55 -14.22 -30.46
CA PHE A 346 -11.38 -14.37 -29.62
C PHE A 346 -10.96 -13.01 -29.07
N ILE A 347 -10.81 -12.92 -27.75
CA ILE A 347 -10.33 -11.72 -27.05
C ILE A 347 -8.83 -11.91 -26.79
N TYR A 348 -8.04 -10.98 -27.29
CA TYR A 348 -6.60 -10.96 -27.12
C TYR A 348 -6.24 -10.70 -25.66
N LEU A 349 -5.51 -11.63 -25.03
CA LEU A 349 -5.05 -11.49 -23.64
C LEU A 349 -3.56 -11.10 -23.56
N GLY A 350 -2.85 -11.12 -24.67
CA GLY A 350 -1.43 -10.79 -24.73
C GLY A 350 -0.54 -12.01 -24.93
N TYR A 351 0.64 -11.97 -24.31
CA TYR A 351 1.62 -13.06 -24.33
C TYR A 351 1.22 -14.17 -23.34
N GLN A 352 2.06 -15.20 -23.22
CA GLN A 352 1.86 -16.25 -22.20
C GLN A 352 1.71 -15.69 -20.77
N GLN A 353 2.20 -14.51 -20.56
CA GLN A 353 2.07 -13.77 -19.31
C GLN A 353 1.55 -12.37 -19.59
N ILE A 354 0.72 -11.83 -18.73
CA ILE A 354 0.30 -10.44 -18.78
C ILE A 354 1.53 -9.54 -18.73
N TYR A 355 1.58 -8.54 -19.59
CA TYR A 355 2.76 -7.72 -19.77
C TYR A 355 2.42 -6.25 -20.00
N GLY A 356 3.17 -5.37 -19.35
CA GLY A 356 3.14 -3.94 -19.56
C GLY A 356 4.54 -3.35 -19.51
N GLU A 357 4.81 -2.36 -20.34
CA GLU A 357 6.09 -1.64 -20.36
C GLU A 357 5.83 -0.14 -20.31
N ALA A 358 6.68 0.57 -19.57
CA ALA A 358 6.76 2.01 -19.59
C ALA A 358 8.23 2.43 -19.70
N LYS A 359 8.48 3.51 -20.43
CA LYS A 359 9.82 4.09 -20.66
C LYS A 359 9.78 5.59 -20.45
N ASP A 360 10.89 6.14 -19.97
CA ASP A 360 11.10 7.59 -20.02
C ASP A 360 11.54 7.97 -21.44
N ASP A 361 10.60 8.30 -22.28
CA ASP A 361 10.78 8.72 -23.67
C ASP A 361 10.76 10.26 -23.86
N ASN A 362 10.70 11.01 -22.76
CA ASN A 362 10.74 12.48 -22.79
C ASN A 362 12.18 12.99 -23.00
N PRO A 363 12.52 13.62 -24.16
CA PRO A 363 13.86 14.14 -24.43
C PRO A 363 14.32 15.23 -23.46
N GLN A 364 13.42 15.84 -22.69
CA GLN A 364 13.75 16.86 -21.69
C GLN A 364 14.03 16.23 -20.32
N SER A 365 13.76 14.94 -20.16
CA SER A 365 14.07 14.22 -18.92
C SER A 365 15.58 13.97 -18.81
N PRO A 366 16.18 14.14 -17.63
CA PRO A 366 17.56 13.74 -17.39
C PRO A 366 17.74 12.22 -17.47
N TYR A 367 16.65 11.46 -17.45
CA TYR A 367 16.63 9.97 -17.50
C TYR A 367 16.19 9.42 -18.86
N TYR A 368 16.11 10.28 -19.86
CA TYR A 368 15.65 9.89 -21.19
C TYR A 368 16.43 8.69 -21.75
N VAL A 369 15.69 7.65 -22.16
CA VAL A 369 16.28 6.38 -22.69
C VAL A 369 17.15 6.57 -23.94
N GLY A 370 16.89 7.62 -24.74
CA GLY A 370 17.67 7.97 -25.93
C GLY A 370 18.91 8.82 -25.63
N SER A 371 19.19 9.14 -24.36
CA SER A 371 20.40 9.85 -23.95
C SER A 371 21.61 8.92 -23.83
N THR A 372 22.75 9.46 -23.41
CA THR A 372 23.97 8.67 -23.17
C THR A 372 23.85 7.67 -22.03
N ILE A 373 22.81 7.82 -21.16
CA ILE A 373 22.53 6.86 -20.09
C ILE A 373 22.05 5.51 -20.67
N GLY A 374 21.30 5.54 -21.79
CA GLY A 374 20.71 4.37 -22.38
C GLY A 374 19.56 3.77 -21.54
N GLU A 375 19.20 2.53 -21.83
CA GLU A 375 18.17 1.82 -21.05
C GLU A 375 18.76 1.27 -19.74
N ILE A 376 18.13 1.67 -18.62
CA ILE A 376 18.32 1.07 -17.29
C ILE A 376 17.00 0.41 -16.92
N ALA A 377 16.85 -0.86 -17.30
CA ALA A 377 15.60 -1.59 -17.19
C ALA A 377 15.46 -2.38 -15.89
N ILE A 378 14.21 -2.50 -15.40
CA ILE A 378 13.85 -3.42 -14.33
C ILE A 378 12.63 -4.26 -14.74
N PRO A 379 12.72 -5.62 -14.64
CA PRO A 379 11.57 -6.49 -14.70
C PRO A 379 10.94 -6.61 -13.29
N LEU A 380 9.62 -6.48 -13.20
CA LEU A 380 8.83 -6.64 -11.99
C LEU A 380 7.85 -7.80 -12.19
N SER A 381 7.91 -8.83 -11.35
CA SER A 381 7.09 -10.03 -11.43
C SER A 381 6.99 -10.72 -10.09
N GLY A 382 5.97 -11.56 -9.91
CA GLY A 382 5.72 -12.28 -8.65
C GLY A 382 5.07 -11.43 -7.57
N GLY A 383 4.59 -12.06 -6.49
CA GLY A 383 3.96 -11.37 -5.39
C GLY A 383 2.74 -10.55 -5.82
N GLU A 384 2.73 -9.26 -5.53
CA GLU A 384 1.61 -8.36 -5.86
C GLU A 384 1.35 -8.23 -7.38
N TYR A 385 2.38 -8.45 -8.22
CA TYR A 385 2.23 -8.36 -9.68
C TYR A 385 1.44 -9.54 -10.25
N ASP A 386 1.42 -10.69 -9.60
CA ASP A 386 0.62 -11.86 -10.02
C ASP A 386 -0.89 -11.60 -9.96
N ASN A 387 -1.29 -10.54 -9.24
CA ASN A 387 -2.67 -10.07 -9.17
C ASN A 387 -3.06 -9.15 -10.35
N ILE A 388 -2.15 -8.90 -11.28
CA ILE A 388 -2.40 -8.09 -12.48
C ILE A 388 -2.84 -9.00 -13.63
N TYR A 389 -4.11 -8.87 -14.05
CA TYR A 389 -4.76 -9.80 -14.97
C TYR A 389 -4.98 -9.24 -16.39
N THR A 390 -4.69 -7.96 -16.63
CA THR A 390 -4.82 -7.34 -17.95
C THR A 390 -3.56 -6.58 -18.33
N ASN A 391 -3.27 -6.50 -19.64
CA ASN A 391 -2.13 -5.74 -20.14
C ASN A 391 -2.27 -4.24 -19.88
N ASP A 392 -3.50 -3.71 -19.80
CA ASP A 392 -3.74 -2.31 -19.49
C ASP A 392 -3.37 -1.98 -18.05
N LEU A 393 -3.76 -2.83 -17.10
CA LEU A 393 -3.34 -2.70 -15.71
C LEU A 393 -1.82 -2.86 -15.57
N ALA A 394 -1.22 -3.80 -16.31
CA ALA A 394 0.23 -3.96 -16.31
C ALA A 394 0.95 -2.70 -16.84
N ARG A 395 0.41 -2.07 -17.88
CA ARG A 395 0.95 -0.78 -18.40
C ARG A 395 0.76 0.35 -17.42
N GLN A 396 -0.40 0.45 -16.78
CA GLN A 396 -0.65 1.45 -15.72
C GLN A 396 0.33 1.24 -14.56
N ARG A 397 0.49 0.01 -14.09
CA ARG A 397 1.46 -0.31 -13.05
C ARG A 397 2.88 0.02 -13.50
N ALA A 398 3.26 -0.31 -14.73
CA ALA A 398 4.58 0.02 -15.26
C ALA A 398 4.84 1.52 -15.30
N LYS A 399 3.84 2.34 -15.67
CA LYS A 399 3.93 3.80 -15.62
C LYS A 399 4.11 4.32 -14.19
N TYR A 400 3.36 3.80 -13.25
CA TYR A 400 3.48 4.18 -11.84
C TYR A 400 4.85 3.81 -11.27
N GLU A 401 5.32 2.60 -11.55
CA GLU A 401 6.64 2.13 -11.14
C GLU A 401 7.77 2.93 -11.81
N LEU A 402 7.59 3.30 -13.09
CA LEU A 402 8.50 4.22 -13.79
C LEU A 402 8.55 5.57 -13.08
N TYR A 403 7.38 6.14 -12.77
CA TYR A 403 7.30 7.39 -12.02
C TYR A 403 8.06 7.33 -10.69
N LEU A 404 7.99 6.22 -9.97
CA LEU A 404 8.72 6.05 -8.71
C LEU A 404 10.23 5.92 -8.91
N ARG A 405 10.70 5.43 -10.07
CA ARG A 405 12.09 5.05 -10.33
C ARG A 405 12.85 5.95 -11.31
N THR A 406 12.17 6.73 -12.15
CA THR A 406 12.81 7.74 -12.99
C THR A 406 13.14 8.97 -12.18
N ARG A 407 13.88 8.78 -11.08
CA ARG A 407 14.27 9.85 -10.17
C ARG A 407 15.50 9.43 -9.42
N MET A 408 16.34 10.38 -9.14
CA MET A 408 17.26 10.23 -8.06
C MET A 408 16.42 10.19 -6.77
N ASN A 409 16.32 9.04 -6.15
CA ASN A 409 15.71 8.94 -4.84
C ASN A 409 16.65 9.56 -3.83
N ASP A 410 16.59 10.90 -3.72
CA ASP A 410 17.15 11.56 -2.58
C ASP A 410 16.29 11.13 -1.38
N SER A 411 16.82 10.24 -0.58
CA SER A 411 16.26 9.93 0.72
C SER A 411 16.86 10.88 1.74
N VAL A 412 16.00 11.50 2.52
CA VAL A 412 16.38 12.41 3.60
C VAL A 412 15.99 11.74 4.91
N SER A 413 16.98 11.56 5.77
CA SER A 413 16.78 11.12 7.14
C SER A 413 17.03 12.30 8.07
N LEU A 414 16.01 12.66 8.85
CA LEU A 414 16.08 13.72 9.85
C LEU A 414 16.00 13.15 11.24
N THR A 415 16.85 13.66 12.15
CA THR A 415 16.61 13.54 13.58
C THR A 415 16.15 14.90 14.09
N CYS A 416 15.02 14.94 14.75
CA CYS A 416 14.41 16.20 15.20
C CYS A 416 13.69 16.06 16.54
N VAL A 417 13.28 17.20 17.10
CA VAL A 417 12.32 17.24 18.18
C VAL A 417 10.97 16.71 17.64
N PRO A 418 10.27 15.81 18.34
CA PRO A 418 9.07 15.17 17.81
C PRO A 418 7.98 16.12 17.32
N ILE A 419 7.38 15.75 16.19
CA ILE A 419 6.24 16.40 15.56
C ILE A 419 5.08 15.42 15.62
N TRP A 420 4.25 15.51 16.66
CA TRP A 420 3.27 14.47 16.99
C TRP A 420 2.10 14.38 16.02
N TRP A 421 1.87 15.38 15.18
CA TRP A 421 0.86 15.37 14.12
C TRP A 421 1.38 14.86 12.77
N LEU A 422 2.65 14.44 12.70
CA LEU A 422 3.21 13.82 11.50
C LEU A 422 2.52 12.48 11.25
N ASP A 423 2.28 12.20 9.99
CA ASP A 423 1.85 10.88 9.50
C ASP A 423 2.69 10.48 8.29
N VAL A 424 2.62 9.23 7.89
CA VAL A 424 3.29 8.75 6.68
C VAL A 424 2.41 8.97 5.45
N ASN A 425 3.01 8.89 4.26
CA ASN A 425 2.38 9.20 2.98
C ASN A 425 1.76 10.61 2.96
N ILE A 426 2.40 11.57 3.62
CA ILE A 426 2.10 13.00 3.48
C ILE A 426 3.28 13.70 2.83
N VAL A 427 2.99 14.75 2.06
CA VAL A 427 4.00 15.60 1.45
C VAL A 427 4.37 16.72 2.41
N VAL A 428 5.66 16.92 2.60
CA VAL A 428 6.20 18.01 3.42
C VAL A 428 7.17 18.85 2.57
N SER A 429 7.16 20.15 2.81
CA SER A 429 8.21 21.05 2.29
C SER A 429 9.32 21.13 3.31
N TYR A 430 10.54 20.94 2.87
CA TYR A 430 11.74 21.04 3.70
C TYR A 430 12.90 21.60 2.88
N THR A 431 13.67 22.52 3.48
CA THR A 431 14.87 23.09 2.88
C THR A 431 16.11 22.38 3.45
N PRO A 432 16.77 21.50 2.67
CA PRO A 432 17.99 20.84 3.12
C PRO A 432 19.08 21.84 3.51
N LYS A 433 19.91 21.48 4.48
CA LYS A 433 20.98 22.38 5.00
C LYS A 433 22.07 22.70 3.97
N ASP A 434 22.21 21.89 2.93
CA ASP A 434 23.12 22.13 1.80
C ASP A 434 22.46 22.93 0.67
N SER A 435 21.21 23.34 0.81
CA SER A 435 20.41 24.03 -0.21
C SER A 435 19.78 25.30 0.37
N THR A 436 19.44 26.21 -0.52
CA THR A 436 18.65 27.42 -0.20
C THR A 436 17.24 27.34 -0.81
N VAL A 437 16.93 26.22 -1.49
CA VAL A 437 15.66 26.04 -2.19
C VAL A 437 14.87 24.95 -1.49
N PRO A 438 13.64 25.23 -1.07
CA PRO A 438 12.78 24.21 -0.48
C PRO A 438 12.44 23.14 -1.51
N LYS A 439 12.47 21.89 -1.07
CA LYS A 439 12.09 20.72 -1.85
C LYS A 439 10.89 20.03 -1.19
N GLN A 440 10.12 19.34 -1.98
CA GLN A 440 9.02 18.52 -1.47
C GLN A 440 9.49 17.08 -1.24
N TYR A 441 9.06 16.52 -0.13
CA TYR A 441 9.37 15.16 0.27
C TYR A 441 8.12 14.42 0.70
N LEU A 442 8.06 13.13 0.40
CA LEU A 442 7.03 12.23 0.89
C LEU A 442 7.57 11.50 2.13
N VAL A 443 6.89 11.66 3.25
CA VAL A 443 7.24 10.94 4.48
C VAL A 443 6.93 9.46 4.32
N LYS A 444 7.94 8.61 4.49
CA LYS A 444 7.81 7.14 4.37
C LYS A 444 7.70 6.46 5.70
N SER A 445 8.50 6.88 6.66
CA SER A 445 8.46 6.33 8.01
C SER A 445 8.91 7.34 9.04
N PHE A 446 8.51 7.13 10.28
CA PHE A 446 9.10 7.79 11.43
C PHE A 446 9.09 6.90 12.66
N SER A 447 10.03 7.19 13.56
CA SER A 447 10.14 6.60 14.89
C SER A 447 10.31 7.72 15.90
N ALA A 448 9.48 7.77 16.93
CA ALA A 448 9.49 8.83 17.91
C ALA A 448 9.51 8.30 19.34
N ASP A 449 10.47 8.75 20.11
CA ASP A 449 10.52 8.51 21.56
C ASP A 449 9.53 9.42 22.27
N ILE A 450 8.72 8.82 23.15
CA ILE A 450 7.63 9.56 23.84
C ILE A 450 8.06 10.24 25.13
N GLN A 451 9.25 9.93 25.67
CA GLN A 451 9.78 10.58 26.86
C GLN A 451 10.12 12.07 26.63
N GLU A 452 10.27 12.85 27.71
CA GLU A 452 10.48 14.31 27.62
C GLU A 452 11.68 14.70 26.75
N SER A 453 12.80 14.00 26.88
CA SER A 453 14.02 14.22 26.10
C SER A 453 14.06 13.44 24.77
N GLY A 454 12.96 12.79 24.42
CA GLY A 454 12.89 11.93 23.25
C GLY A 454 13.03 12.68 21.94
N SER A 455 13.64 12.02 20.95
CA SER A 455 13.81 12.49 19.59
C SER A 455 12.86 11.76 18.64
N MET A 456 12.73 12.30 17.45
CA MET A 456 12.03 11.67 16.32
C MET A 456 13.00 11.52 15.15
N ASN A 457 13.04 10.33 14.59
CA ASN A 457 13.71 10.05 13.33
C ASN A 457 12.67 9.96 12.22
N ILE A 458 12.86 10.71 11.16
CA ILE A 458 11.93 10.78 10.00
C ILE A 458 12.70 10.33 8.77
N SER A 459 12.13 9.41 8.01
CA SER A 459 12.63 9.04 6.69
C SER A 459 11.67 9.54 5.63
N MET A 460 12.22 10.28 4.67
CA MET A 460 11.49 10.89 3.57
C MET A 460 12.17 10.59 2.25
N ILE A 461 11.41 10.58 1.18
CA ILE A 461 11.92 10.49 -0.20
C ILE A 461 11.54 11.74 -0.96
N ALA A 462 12.40 12.15 -1.89
CA ALA A 462 12.11 13.29 -2.74
C ALA A 462 10.79 13.09 -3.49
N TYR A 463 9.97 14.12 -3.47
CA TYR A 463 8.66 14.12 -4.09
C TYR A 463 8.62 15.12 -5.24
N TYR A 464 8.12 14.65 -6.38
CA TYR A 464 8.06 15.47 -7.58
C TYR A 464 6.60 15.58 -8.05
N PRO A 465 6.04 16.80 -8.10
CA PRO A 465 4.62 16.99 -8.35
C PRO A 465 4.16 16.76 -9.81
N GLN A 466 5.02 16.27 -10.69
CA GLN A 466 4.75 16.19 -12.13
C GLN A 466 4.11 14.90 -12.60
N TYR A 467 3.70 14.01 -11.69
CA TYR A 467 2.94 12.85 -12.09
C TYR A 467 1.47 13.24 -12.23
N GLU A 468 1.11 13.58 -13.45
CA GLU A 468 -0.31 13.70 -13.78
C GLU A 468 -0.95 12.33 -13.78
N SER A 469 -2.00 12.22 -13.02
CA SER A 469 -2.88 11.08 -12.78
C SER A 469 -2.99 10.09 -13.93
N PHE A 470 -3.07 8.86 -13.57
CA PHE A 470 -3.66 7.80 -14.41
C PHE A 470 -5.03 8.18 -14.94
#